data_b65308cd987a1600f998f1dd5d0f1002
#
_entry.id   b65308cd987a1600f998f1dd5d0f1002
#
_cell.length_a   1.000
_cell.length_b   1.000
_cell.length_c   1.000
_cell.angle_alpha   90.00
_cell.angle_beta   90.00
_cell.angle_gamma   90.00
#
_symmetry.space_group_name_H-M   'P 1'
#
loop_
_entity.id
_entity.type
_entity.pdbx_description
1 polymer ?
#
loop_
_entity_poly.entity_id
_entity_poly.type
_entity_poly.pdbx_seq_one_letter_code
_entity_poly.pdbx_strand_id
1 'polypeptide(L)'
;MNFKDQIEHLKTFFTPSVKNVILLIRWLITAIFTGLLVGAVGTLFYYAMSFVTGCRTAHPILIYLLPFAGLLIIFLYRVSGQYNNTGTNLVLSSIQSDNHISVKVAPLILVSTLITHLFGGSAGREGAALQIGGSLGDFLAQTFHFDEKDKKLMIMCGMSACFSAVFGTPMAAAVFSMEVISVGIMHYSALVPCVISSLTASMLARHLGAMPEVFPITDLPALTALTVGQTILAAAAFAAISVVFCIALHLSEHTYKKYIANPYLRVFVGGLIVVLLTLLLHTNDYNGAGMPMIARCFEGSVPPWAFMMKIIFTAATLGAGFKGGEIVPSFFIGATLGCVIGPILGLPAALCAGCGMVGVFCGVTNSPITSLLISFELFGFEGMPYYLITIAVSYMLSGYYGLYSSQKIIYSKTRTEYIDAHTH
;
A
#
# COMPACT_ATOMS: atom_id res chain seq x y z
N MET A 1 33.09 -46.03 -14.93
CA MET A 1 32.75 -44.69 -15.41
C MET A 1 34.04 -44.10 -15.93
N ASN A 2 34.12 -43.78 -17.21
CA ASN A 2 35.35 -43.38 -17.86
C ASN A 2 35.64 -41.90 -17.46
N PHE A 3 36.89 -41.47 -17.37
CA PHE A 3 37.29 -40.11 -16.96
C PHE A 3 36.63 -39.03 -17.82
N LYS A 4 36.33 -39.32 -19.10
CA LYS A 4 35.53 -38.44 -19.97
C LYS A 4 34.08 -38.28 -19.46
N ASP A 5 33.45 -39.34 -18.99
CA ASP A 5 32.06 -39.31 -18.48
C ASP A 5 31.98 -38.51 -17.16
N GLN A 6 33.02 -38.57 -16.34
CA GLN A 6 33.14 -37.76 -15.13
C GLN A 6 33.28 -36.28 -15.43
N ILE A 7 34.07 -35.91 -16.44
CA ILE A 7 34.24 -34.51 -16.88
C ILE A 7 32.97 -33.99 -17.54
N GLU A 8 32.24 -34.78 -18.30
CA GLU A 8 30.96 -34.38 -18.88
C GLU A 8 29.88 -34.22 -17.81
N HIS A 9 29.86 -35.11 -16.82
CA HIS A 9 28.97 -35.00 -15.65
C HIS A 9 29.29 -33.77 -14.79
N LEU A 10 30.56 -33.44 -14.60
CA LEU A 10 31.00 -32.21 -13.93
C LEU A 10 30.62 -30.96 -14.74
N LYS A 11 30.81 -30.96 -16.06
CA LYS A 11 30.38 -29.84 -16.94
C LYS A 11 28.86 -29.64 -16.90
N THR A 12 28.04 -30.68 -16.93
CA THR A 12 26.61 -30.58 -16.84
C THR A 12 26.15 -30.07 -15.45
N PHE A 13 26.94 -30.29 -14.40
CA PHE A 13 26.68 -29.78 -13.04
C PHE A 13 27.12 -28.31 -12.85
N PHE A 14 28.27 -27.93 -13.38
CA PHE A 14 28.85 -26.60 -13.20
C PHE A 14 28.31 -25.55 -14.19
N THR A 15 27.87 -25.91 -15.38
CA THR A 15 27.38 -24.97 -16.40
C THR A 15 26.08 -24.24 -15.93
N PRO A 16 25.08 -24.90 -15.30
CA PRO A 16 23.93 -24.21 -14.73
C PRO A 16 24.31 -23.29 -13.58
N SER A 17 25.27 -23.69 -12.73
CA SER A 17 25.72 -22.89 -11.58
C SER A 17 26.38 -21.59 -12.01
N VAL A 18 27.22 -21.60 -13.04
CA VAL A 18 27.83 -20.37 -13.56
C VAL A 18 26.81 -19.44 -14.20
N LYS A 19 25.83 -19.97 -14.94
CA LYS A 19 24.71 -19.16 -15.48
C LYS A 19 23.90 -18.50 -14.37
N ASN A 20 23.61 -19.22 -13.30
CA ASN A 20 22.87 -18.68 -12.15
C ASN A 20 23.66 -17.57 -11.44
N VAL A 21 24.98 -17.70 -11.31
CA VAL A 21 25.83 -16.64 -10.73
C VAL A 21 25.84 -15.40 -11.62
N ILE A 22 25.95 -15.55 -12.93
CA ILE A 22 25.90 -14.40 -13.87
C ILE A 22 24.53 -13.71 -13.79
N LEU A 23 23.45 -14.49 -13.75
CA LEU A 23 22.09 -13.96 -13.59
C LEU A 23 21.93 -13.22 -12.26
N LEU A 24 22.46 -13.77 -11.17
CA LEU A 24 22.45 -13.12 -9.86
C LEU A 24 23.19 -11.77 -9.90
N ILE A 25 24.40 -11.73 -10.46
CA ILE A 25 25.19 -10.50 -10.59
C ILE A 25 24.43 -9.44 -11.41
N ARG A 26 23.82 -9.85 -12.53
CA ARG A 26 22.98 -8.98 -13.36
C ARG A 26 21.86 -8.36 -12.52
N TRP A 27 21.10 -9.18 -11.78
CA TRP A 27 20.00 -8.70 -10.93
C TRP A 27 20.48 -7.85 -9.76
N LEU A 28 21.62 -8.15 -9.15
CA LEU A 28 22.19 -7.32 -8.09
C LEU A 28 22.50 -5.91 -8.60
N ILE A 29 23.20 -5.80 -9.74
CA ILE A 29 23.56 -4.50 -10.33
C ILE A 29 22.30 -3.70 -10.70
N THR A 30 21.36 -4.32 -11.40
CA THR A 30 20.14 -3.64 -11.85
C THR A 30 19.22 -3.27 -10.68
N ALA A 31 19.12 -4.12 -9.65
CA ALA A 31 18.33 -3.84 -8.45
C ALA A 31 18.93 -2.70 -7.61
N ILE A 32 20.25 -2.66 -7.44
CA ILE A 32 20.94 -1.55 -6.77
C ILE A 32 20.70 -0.24 -7.53
N PHE A 33 20.88 -0.24 -8.85
CA PHE A 33 20.64 0.95 -9.67
C PHE A 33 19.19 1.43 -9.57
N THR A 34 18.24 0.50 -9.70
CA THR A 34 16.80 0.79 -9.54
C THR A 34 16.49 1.31 -8.13
N GLY A 35 17.08 0.68 -7.10
CA GLY A 35 16.92 1.10 -5.71
C GLY A 35 17.43 2.52 -5.47
N LEU A 36 18.57 2.89 -6.04
CA LEU A 36 19.11 4.26 -5.93
C LEU A 36 18.25 5.28 -6.68
N LEU A 37 17.92 5.01 -7.94
CA LEU A 37 17.16 5.95 -8.76
C LEU A 37 15.72 6.14 -8.26
N VAL A 38 15.01 5.02 -8.10
CA VAL A 38 13.60 5.07 -7.66
C VAL A 38 13.51 5.44 -6.19
N GLY A 39 14.47 5.01 -5.37
CA GLY A 39 14.59 5.42 -3.97
C GLY A 39 14.82 6.93 -3.81
N ALA A 40 15.63 7.54 -4.68
CA ALA A 40 15.81 9.00 -4.68
C ALA A 40 14.50 9.74 -5.00
N VAL A 41 13.74 9.27 -6.00
CA VAL A 41 12.42 9.82 -6.33
C VAL A 41 11.42 9.61 -5.20
N GLY A 42 11.42 8.42 -4.58
CA GLY A 42 10.58 8.12 -3.41
C GLY A 42 10.92 9.02 -2.21
N THR A 43 12.19 9.24 -1.95
CA THR A 43 12.65 10.16 -0.88
C THR A 43 12.25 11.61 -1.17
N LEU A 44 12.38 12.06 -2.42
CA LEU A 44 11.86 13.37 -2.84
C LEU A 44 10.36 13.48 -2.59
N PHE A 45 9.60 12.44 -2.93
CA PHE A 45 8.17 12.38 -2.68
C PHE A 45 7.84 12.40 -1.18
N TYR A 46 8.61 11.69 -0.35
CA TYR A 46 8.47 11.74 1.12
C TYR A 46 8.60 13.17 1.66
N TYR A 47 9.65 13.91 1.27
CA TYR A 47 9.85 15.29 1.71
C TYR A 47 8.79 16.25 1.16
N ALA A 48 8.41 16.09 -0.10
CA ALA A 48 7.34 16.90 -0.69
C ALA A 48 6.00 16.67 0.04
N MET A 49 5.68 15.41 0.43
CA MET A 49 4.50 15.07 1.22
C MET A 49 4.55 15.69 2.61
N SER A 50 5.69 15.64 3.28
CA SER A 50 5.90 16.28 4.59
C SER A 50 5.69 17.79 4.49
N PHE A 51 6.28 18.42 3.48
CA PHE A 51 6.14 19.85 3.23
C PHE A 51 4.68 20.29 3.00
N VAL A 52 3.95 19.63 2.09
CA VAL A 52 2.56 20.00 1.81
C VAL A 52 1.63 19.73 2.99
N THR A 53 1.92 18.68 3.78
CA THR A 53 1.19 18.40 5.01
C THR A 53 1.44 19.49 6.05
N GLY A 54 2.69 19.94 6.22
CA GLY A 54 3.05 21.07 7.07
C GLY A 54 2.37 22.37 6.64
N CYS A 55 2.37 22.68 5.34
CA CYS A 55 1.66 23.85 4.81
C CYS A 55 0.16 23.79 5.10
N ARG A 56 -0.49 22.64 4.91
CA ARG A 56 -1.90 22.47 5.21
C ARG A 56 -2.22 22.65 6.68
N THR A 57 -1.42 22.08 7.58
CA THR A 57 -1.63 22.22 9.03
C THR A 57 -1.42 23.65 9.51
N ALA A 58 -0.46 24.39 8.92
CA ALA A 58 -0.24 25.80 9.20
C ALA A 58 -1.36 26.70 8.63
N HIS A 59 -2.00 26.28 7.54
CA HIS A 59 -3.03 27.07 6.85
C HIS A 59 -4.32 26.26 6.64
N PRO A 60 -5.15 26.03 7.66
CA PRO A 60 -6.37 25.22 7.54
C PRO A 60 -7.38 25.72 6.49
N ILE A 61 -7.31 27.01 6.13
CA ILE A 61 -8.15 27.63 5.10
C ILE A 61 -7.98 26.98 3.72
N LEU A 62 -6.85 26.31 3.46
CA LEU A 62 -6.57 25.67 2.17
C LEU A 62 -7.62 24.63 1.79
N ILE A 63 -8.33 24.04 2.75
CA ILE A 63 -9.38 23.05 2.48
C ILE A 63 -10.51 23.59 1.59
N TYR A 64 -10.84 24.87 1.69
CA TYR A 64 -11.88 25.47 0.84
C TYR A 64 -11.54 25.46 -0.64
N LEU A 65 -10.26 25.32 -0.98
CA LEU A 65 -9.79 25.20 -2.35
C LEU A 65 -9.79 23.76 -2.88
N LEU A 66 -10.13 22.76 -2.06
CA LEU A 66 -10.14 21.36 -2.47
C LEU A 66 -10.98 21.09 -3.75
N PRO A 67 -12.20 21.66 -3.92
CA PRO A 67 -12.96 21.48 -5.16
C PRO A 67 -12.22 21.93 -6.42
N PHE A 68 -11.52 23.07 -6.33
CA PHE A 68 -10.73 23.63 -7.45
C PHE A 68 -9.44 22.83 -7.69
N ALA A 69 -8.81 22.33 -6.62
CA ALA A 69 -7.65 21.45 -6.69
C ALA A 69 -7.99 20.17 -7.47
N GLY A 70 -9.21 19.63 -7.27
CA GLY A 70 -9.70 18.51 -8.03
C GLY A 70 -9.81 18.80 -9.54
N LEU A 71 -10.30 19.97 -9.92
CA LEU A 71 -10.35 20.40 -11.33
C LEU A 71 -8.94 20.42 -11.95
N LEU A 72 -7.96 20.93 -11.21
CA LEU A 72 -6.56 20.96 -11.66
C LEU A 72 -6.01 19.53 -11.86
N ILE A 73 -6.30 18.59 -10.95
CA ILE A 73 -5.89 17.19 -11.08
C ILE A 73 -6.45 16.59 -12.38
N ILE A 74 -7.75 16.71 -12.63
CA ILE A 74 -8.38 16.17 -13.86
C ILE A 74 -7.79 16.83 -15.11
N PHE A 75 -7.54 18.14 -15.08
CA PHE A 75 -6.90 18.85 -16.18
C PHE A 75 -5.50 18.30 -16.49
N LEU A 76 -4.66 18.09 -15.46
CA LEU A 76 -3.31 17.50 -15.62
C LEU A 76 -3.35 16.12 -16.26
N TYR A 77 -4.28 15.25 -15.82
CA TYR A 77 -4.46 13.91 -16.40
C TYR A 77 -4.92 13.96 -17.86
N ARG A 78 -5.77 14.92 -18.20
CA ARG A 78 -6.25 15.10 -19.57
C ARG A 78 -5.15 15.59 -20.51
N VAL A 79 -4.40 16.62 -20.12
CA VAL A 79 -3.28 17.19 -20.91
C VAL A 79 -2.16 16.18 -21.11
N SER A 80 -1.87 15.35 -20.08
CA SER A 80 -0.85 14.31 -20.15
C SER A 80 -1.27 13.09 -21.00
N GLY A 81 -2.51 13.03 -21.48
CA GLY A 81 -3.04 11.87 -22.20
C GLY A 81 -3.27 10.62 -21.32
N GLN A 82 -3.31 10.78 -20.00
CA GLN A 82 -3.47 9.69 -19.00
C GLN A 82 -4.89 9.65 -18.40
N TYR A 83 -5.88 10.11 -19.16
CA TYR A 83 -7.25 10.23 -18.69
C TYR A 83 -7.88 8.92 -18.20
N ASN A 84 -7.55 7.79 -18.84
CA ASN A 84 -8.06 6.46 -18.50
C ASN A 84 -7.19 5.71 -17.48
N ASN A 85 -6.31 6.41 -16.77
CA ASN A 85 -5.42 5.79 -15.79
C ASN A 85 -6.23 5.28 -14.59
N THR A 86 -6.18 3.96 -14.37
CA THR A 86 -6.86 3.25 -13.28
C THR A 86 -6.07 3.18 -11.97
N GLY A 87 -5.04 4.02 -11.82
CA GLY A 87 -4.25 4.08 -10.59
C GLY A 87 -3.38 2.85 -10.35
N THR A 88 -3.38 2.32 -9.14
CA THR A 88 -2.61 1.14 -8.77
C THR A 88 -3.02 -0.09 -9.58
N ASN A 89 -4.30 -0.19 -9.97
CA ASN A 89 -4.78 -1.26 -10.83
C ASN A 89 -4.05 -1.32 -12.19
N LEU A 90 -3.62 -0.17 -12.75
CA LEU A 90 -2.82 -0.14 -13.97
C LEU A 90 -1.48 -0.87 -13.77
N VAL A 91 -0.82 -0.66 -12.64
CA VAL A 91 0.48 -1.28 -12.35
C VAL A 91 0.32 -2.80 -12.18
N LEU A 92 -0.68 -3.23 -11.41
CA LEU A 92 -0.93 -4.65 -11.18
C LEU A 92 -1.31 -5.39 -12.48
N SER A 93 -2.16 -4.78 -13.30
CA SER A 93 -2.53 -5.37 -14.60
C SER A 93 -1.36 -5.45 -15.57
N SER A 94 -0.42 -4.50 -15.53
CA SER A 94 0.78 -4.52 -16.39
C SER A 94 1.77 -5.62 -16.02
N ILE A 95 1.80 -6.08 -14.77
CA ILE A 95 2.58 -7.25 -14.36
C ILE A 95 1.91 -8.55 -14.84
N GLN A 96 0.58 -8.58 -14.89
CA GLN A 96 -0.19 -9.75 -15.33
C GLN A 96 -0.30 -9.85 -16.86
N SER A 97 -0.14 -8.73 -17.57
CA SER A 97 -0.22 -8.63 -19.02
C SER A 97 1.06 -8.03 -19.60
N ASP A 98 1.15 -7.94 -20.93
CA ASP A 98 2.32 -7.36 -21.61
C ASP A 98 2.14 -5.84 -21.89
N ASN A 99 1.21 -5.18 -21.19
CA ASN A 99 0.97 -3.75 -21.30
C ASN A 99 2.12 -2.93 -20.71
N HIS A 100 2.39 -1.76 -21.30
CA HIS A 100 3.38 -0.81 -20.82
C HIS A 100 2.76 0.26 -19.93
N ILE A 101 3.50 0.66 -18.90
CA ILE A 101 3.16 1.79 -18.05
C ILE A 101 3.92 3.02 -18.54
N SER A 102 3.18 4.04 -18.97
CA SER A 102 3.82 5.29 -19.41
C SER A 102 4.63 5.93 -18.29
N VAL A 103 5.86 6.35 -18.57
CA VAL A 103 6.73 7.08 -17.62
C VAL A 103 6.08 8.37 -17.10
N LYS A 104 5.14 8.96 -17.87
CA LYS A 104 4.36 10.15 -17.47
C LYS A 104 3.51 9.90 -16.23
N VAL A 105 3.18 8.64 -15.91
CA VAL A 105 2.39 8.29 -14.72
C VAL A 105 3.14 8.69 -13.43
N ALA A 106 4.46 8.49 -13.36
CA ALA A 106 5.23 8.80 -12.17
C ALA A 106 5.14 10.29 -11.74
N PRO A 107 5.50 11.29 -12.55
CA PRO A 107 5.38 12.69 -12.16
C PRO A 107 3.91 13.12 -11.98
N LEU A 108 3.00 12.54 -12.75
CA LEU A 108 1.59 12.91 -12.70
C LEU A 108 0.92 12.49 -11.38
N ILE A 109 1.12 11.24 -10.95
CA ILE A 109 0.57 10.76 -9.67
C ILE A 109 1.26 11.45 -8.48
N LEU A 110 2.57 11.71 -8.57
CA LEU A 110 3.32 12.44 -7.56
C LEU A 110 2.69 13.83 -7.33
N VAL A 111 2.59 14.64 -8.37
CA VAL A 111 2.03 16.00 -8.29
C VAL A 111 0.56 15.98 -7.85
N SER A 112 -0.23 15.08 -8.40
CA SER A 112 -1.66 15.00 -8.08
C SER A 112 -1.92 14.56 -6.63
N THR A 113 -1.08 13.65 -6.10
CA THR A 113 -1.17 13.26 -4.68
C THR A 113 -0.77 14.40 -3.76
N LEU A 114 0.28 15.16 -4.11
CA LEU A 114 0.67 16.37 -3.37
C LEU A 114 -0.47 17.40 -3.34
N ILE A 115 -1.12 17.64 -4.49
CA ILE A 115 -2.28 18.55 -4.58
C ILE A 115 -3.41 18.05 -3.67
N THR A 116 -3.77 16.76 -3.74
CA THR A 116 -4.82 16.18 -2.88
C THR A 116 -4.53 16.42 -1.40
N HIS A 117 -3.28 16.18 -0.95
CA HIS A 117 -2.89 16.33 0.45
C HIS A 117 -2.78 17.78 0.90
N LEU A 118 -2.27 18.67 0.04
CA LEU A 118 -2.16 20.10 0.32
C LEU A 118 -3.53 20.70 0.63
N PHE A 119 -4.55 20.32 -0.13
CA PHE A 119 -5.91 20.84 0.02
C PHE A 119 -6.83 19.97 0.89
N GLY A 120 -6.28 18.98 1.59
CA GLY A 120 -7.00 18.25 2.63
C GLY A 120 -7.87 17.08 2.16
N GLY A 121 -7.71 16.59 0.94
CA GLY A 121 -8.36 15.35 0.50
C GLY A 121 -7.89 14.16 1.35
N SER A 122 -8.83 13.29 1.74
CA SER A 122 -8.54 12.11 2.58
C SER A 122 -7.99 10.96 1.74
N ALA A 123 -6.67 10.78 1.77
CA ALA A 123 -5.96 9.75 1.03
C ALA A 123 -4.59 9.44 1.69
N GLY A 124 -4.00 8.32 1.32
CA GLY A 124 -2.62 7.94 1.64
C GLY A 124 -1.62 8.30 0.54
N ARG A 125 -0.36 7.94 0.74
CA ARG A 125 0.75 8.19 -0.19
C ARG A 125 1.32 6.89 -0.80
N GLU A 126 1.07 5.75 -0.17
CA GLU A 126 1.69 4.47 -0.50
C GLU A 126 1.21 3.92 -1.86
N GLY A 127 -0.09 4.02 -2.17
CA GLY A 127 -0.60 3.67 -3.49
C GLY A 127 0.00 4.51 -4.62
N ALA A 128 0.29 5.79 -4.34
CA ALA A 128 1.03 6.66 -5.27
C ALA A 128 2.49 6.18 -5.42
N ALA A 129 3.15 5.77 -4.32
CA ALA A 129 4.52 5.23 -4.37
C ALA A 129 4.61 3.97 -5.25
N LEU A 130 3.61 3.07 -5.19
CA LEU A 130 3.54 1.90 -6.07
C LEU A 130 3.44 2.29 -7.55
N GLN A 131 2.63 3.31 -7.87
CA GLN A 131 2.49 3.81 -9.24
C GLN A 131 3.76 4.51 -9.74
N ILE A 132 4.40 5.32 -8.91
CA ILE A 132 5.70 5.96 -9.22
C ILE A 132 6.74 4.87 -9.48
N GLY A 133 6.88 3.94 -8.54
CA GLY A 133 7.86 2.86 -8.63
C GLY A 133 7.63 1.93 -9.82
N GLY A 134 6.39 1.51 -10.05
CA GLY A 134 6.03 0.65 -11.18
C GLY A 134 6.28 1.32 -12.54
N SER A 135 5.91 2.61 -12.66
CA SER A 135 6.15 3.39 -13.88
C SER A 135 7.65 3.59 -14.17
N LEU A 136 8.45 3.89 -13.16
CA LEU A 136 9.90 4.02 -13.31
C LEU A 136 10.57 2.66 -13.55
N GLY A 137 10.07 1.58 -12.93
CA GLY A 137 10.55 0.22 -13.17
C GLY A 137 10.32 -0.24 -14.62
N ASP A 138 9.15 0.02 -15.19
CA ASP A 138 8.85 -0.24 -16.60
C ASP A 138 9.75 0.60 -17.53
N PHE A 139 9.93 1.88 -17.24
CA PHE A 139 10.82 2.77 -17.99
C PHE A 139 12.27 2.26 -18.00
N LEU A 140 12.78 1.82 -16.85
CA LEU A 140 14.12 1.24 -16.74
C LEU A 140 14.23 -0.08 -17.51
N ALA A 141 13.21 -0.93 -17.46
CA ALA A 141 13.17 -2.17 -18.22
C ALA A 141 13.29 -1.92 -19.72
N GLN A 142 12.56 -0.92 -20.23
CA GLN A 142 12.66 -0.51 -21.64
C GLN A 142 14.04 0.06 -21.98
N THR A 143 14.59 0.90 -21.10
CA THR A 143 15.90 1.53 -21.29
C THR A 143 17.03 0.48 -21.33
N PHE A 144 16.94 -0.55 -20.51
CA PHE A 144 17.91 -1.66 -20.47
C PHE A 144 17.61 -2.78 -21.45
N HIS A 145 16.58 -2.65 -22.28
CA HIS A 145 16.15 -3.63 -23.28
C HIS A 145 15.88 -5.01 -22.68
N PHE A 146 15.22 -5.07 -21.52
CA PHE A 146 14.77 -6.32 -20.91
C PHE A 146 13.63 -6.92 -21.71
N ASP A 147 13.55 -8.26 -21.72
CA ASP A 147 12.41 -8.97 -22.29
C ASP A 147 11.13 -8.80 -21.44
N GLU A 148 9.98 -9.23 -21.94
CA GLU A 148 8.69 -9.07 -21.27
C GLU A 148 8.63 -9.77 -19.90
N LYS A 149 9.40 -10.84 -19.68
CA LYS A 149 9.44 -11.53 -18.39
C LYS A 149 10.27 -10.75 -17.37
N ASP A 150 11.45 -10.31 -17.77
CA ASP A 150 12.33 -9.50 -16.93
C ASP A 150 11.73 -8.10 -16.67
N LYS A 151 10.96 -7.54 -17.62
CA LYS A 151 10.20 -6.30 -17.44
C LYS A 151 9.26 -6.38 -16.25
N LYS A 152 8.51 -7.49 -16.09
CA LYS A 152 7.61 -7.71 -14.94
C LYS A 152 8.36 -7.68 -13.62
N LEU A 153 9.56 -8.28 -13.58
CA LEU A 153 10.44 -8.24 -12.41
C LEU A 153 10.93 -6.80 -12.12
N MET A 154 11.25 -6.03 -13.17
CA MET A 154 11.69 -4.63 -13.02
C MET A 154 10.57 -3.72 -12.51
N ILE A 155 9.31 -3.93 -12.93
CA ILE A 155 8.16 -3.21 -12.39
C ILE A 155 8.02 -3.47 -10.88
N MET A 156 8.06 -4.75 -10.45
CA MET A 156 8.03 -5.12 -9.04
C MET A 156 9.22 -4.54 -8.25
N CYS A 157 10.42 -4.54 -8.84
CA CYS A 157 11.64 -3.96 -8.29
C CYS A 157 11.47 -2.45 -8.03
N GLY A 158 10.90 -1.72 -8.99
CA GLY A 158 10.58 -0.31 -8.84
C GLY A 158 9.50 -0.05 -7.77
N MET A 159 8.43 -0.86 -7.76
CA MET A 159 7.38 -0.79 -6.72
C MET A 159 7.99 -0.93 -5.33
N SER A 160 8.82 -1.96 -5.10
CA SER A 160 9.43 -2.23 -3.81
C SER A 160 10.38 -1.11 -3.37
N ALA A 161 11.18 -0.56 -4.29
CA ALA A 161 12.10 0.54 -4.00
C ALA A 161 11.35 1.82 -3.58
N CYS A 162 10.34 2.24 -4.35
CA CYS A 162 9.61 3.45 -4.04
C CYS A 162 8.79 3.33 -2.74
N PHE A 163 8.09 2.20 -2.56
CA PHE A 163 7.32 1.94 -1.33
C PHE A 163 8.25 1.96 -0.10
N SER A 164 9.40 1.28 -0.19
CA SER A 164 10.40 1.25 0.89
C SER A 164 10.93 2.63 1.25
N ALA A 165 11.25 3.47 0.26
CA ALA A 165 11.75 4.83 0.49
C ALA A 165 10.71 5.74 1.14
N VAL A 166 9.43 5.56 0.80
CA VAL A 166 8.31 6.41 1.29
C VAL A 166 7.82 5.97 2.66
N PHE A 167 7.76 4.65 2.92
CA PHE A 167 7.16 4.10 4.13
C PHE A 167 8.18 3.65 5.17
N GLY A 168 9.42 3.38 4.74
CA GLY A 168 10.51 3.00 5.64
C GLY A 168 10.51 1.53 6.07
N THR A 169 9.74 0.66 5.41
CA THR A 169 9.60 -0.78 5.69
C THR A 169 10.14 -1.62 4.54
N PRO A 170 11.47 -1.83 4.44
CA PRO A 170 12.07 -2.50 3.28
C PRO A 170 11.69 -3.98 3.13
N MET A 171 11.54 -4.73 4.21
CA MET A 171 11.14 -6.14 4.13
C MET A 171 9.71 -6.28 3.62
N ALA A 172 8.80 -5.52 4.21
CA ALA A 172 7.41 -5.51 3.79
C ALA A 172 7.26 -5.01 2.35
N ALA A 173 8.00 -3.97 1.94
CA ALA A 173 7.98 -3.43 0.58
C ALA A 173 8.40 -4.46 -0.46
N ALA A 174 9.45 -5.24 -0.19
CA ALA A 174 9.91 -6.30 -1.08
C ALA A 174 8.85 -7.37 -1.28
N VAL A 175 8.27 -7.87 -0.18
CA VAL A 175 7.27 -8.94 -0.21
C VAL A 175 5.94 -8.43 -0.78
N PHE A 176 5.50 -7.20 -0.44
CA PHE A 176 4.27 -6.62 -0.95
C PHE A 176 4.24 -6.57 -2.48
N SER A 177 5.35 -6.15 -3.09
CA SER A 177 5.45 -6.07 -4.54
C SER A 177 5.30 -7.42 -5.25
N MET A 178 5.56 -8.53 -4.54
CA MET A 178 5.40 -9.90 -5.07
C MET A 178 4.06 -10.53 -4.71
N GLU A 179 3.47 -10.13 -3.57
CA GLU A 179 2.28 -10.76 -2.99
C GLU A 179 0.98 -10.10 -3.48
N VAL A 180 0.96 -8.79 -3.64
CA VAL A 180 -0.25 -8.01 -3.97
C VAL A 180 -0.83 -8.31 -5.35
N ILE A 181 -0.06 -8.91 -6.25
CA ILE A 181 -0.44 -9.15 -7.65
C ILE A 181 -1.50 -10.25 -7.74
N SER A 182 -1.31 -11.34 -6.98
CA SER A 182 -2.16 -12.53 -7.05
C SER A 182 -2.28 -13.20 -5.70
N VAL A 183 -3.51 -13.43 -5.24
CA VAL A 183 -3.80 -14.15 -4.00
C VAL A 183 -3.57 -15.65 -4.21
N GLY A 184 -2.79 -16.26 -3.32
CA GLY A 184 -2.46 -17.70 -3.35
C GLY A 184 -1.21 -18.03 -4.19
N ILE A 185 -0.62 -17.09 -4.92
CA ILE A 185 0.66 -17.26 -5.64
C ILE A 185 1.55 -16.06 -5.37
N MET A 186 2.79 -16.32 -4.97
CA MET A 186 3.81 -15.29 -4.81
C MET A 186 4.85 -15.40 -5.95
N HIS A 187 5.25 -14.26 -6.51
CA HIS A 187 6.22 -14.19 -7.61
C HIS A 187 7.66 -14.28 -7.09
N TYR A 188 8.10 -15.46 -6.63
CA TYR A 188 9.42 -15.68 -6.01
C TYR A 188 10.62 -15.36 -6.92
N SER A 189 10.45 -15.36 -8.25
CA SER A 189 11.50 -14.92 -9.19
C SER A 189 11.94 -13.47 -8.95
N ALA A 190 11.05 -12.63 -8.39
CA ALA A 190 11.34 -11.25 -8.05
C ALA A 190 11.99 -11.06 -6.66
N LEU A 191 12.19 -12.14 -5.88
CA LEU A 191 12.63 -12.02 -4.48
C LEU A 191 13.97 -11.26 -4.36
N VAL A 192 15.00 -11.71 -5.09
CA VAL A 192 16.32 -11.06 -5.04
C VAL A 192 16.26 -9.62 -5.54
N PRO A 193 15.70 -9.32 -6.73
CA PRO A 193 15.57 -7.93 -7.20
C PRO A 193 14.81 -7.02 -6.23
N CYS A 194 13.65 -7.45 -5.72
CA CYS A 194 12.83 -6.65 -4.82
C CYS A 194 13.50 -6.40 -3.46
N VAL A 195 14.13 -7.42 -2.87
CA VAL A 195 14.84 -7.27 -1.58
C VAL A 195 16.01 -6.30 -1.72
N ILE A 196 16.84 -6.47 -2.76
CA ILE A 196 18.01 -5.61 -2.96
C ILE A 196 17.60 -4.17 -3.26
N SER A 197 16.60 -3.96 -4.14
CA SER A 197 16.15 -2.62 -4.48
C SER A 197 15.48 -1.91 -3.31
N SER A 198 14.64 -2.61 -2.51
CA SER A 198 13.99 -2.04 -1.34
C SER A 198 14.98 -1.66 -0.24
N LEU A 199 15.96 -2.53 0.06
CA LEU A 199 17.02 -2.24 1.02
C LEU A 199 17.88 -1.06 0.57
N THR A 200 18.30 -1.04 -0.70
CA THR A 200 19.09 0.06 -1.26
C THR A 200 18.32 1.38 -1.17
N ALA A 201 17.04 1.39 -1.53
CA ALA A 201 16.18 2.56 -1.45
C ALA A 201 15.98 3.04 -0.01
N SER A 202 15.75 2.12 0.94
CA SER A 202 15.63 2.44 2.36
C SER A 202 16.92 3.01 2.94
N MET A 203 18.08 2.42 2.60
CA MET A 203 19.38 2.93 3.04
C MET A 203 19.63 4.35 2.51
N LEU A 204 19.31 4.61 1.23
CA LEU A 204 19.42 5.93 0.64
C LEU A 204 18.48 6.92 1.34
N ALA A 205 17.22 6.56 1.54
CA ALA A 205 16.23 7.41 2.19
C ALA A 205 16.65 7.80 3.62
N ARG A 206 17.13 6.83 4.40
CA ARG A 206 17.66 7.05 5.75
C ARG A 206 18.92 7.92 5.74
N HIS A 207 19.83 7.69 4.79
CA HIS A 207 21.03 8.53 4.63
C HIS A 207 20.67 10.00 4.31
N LEU A 208 19.60 10.21 3.56
CA LEU A 208 19.06 11.53 3.28
C LEU A 208 18.18 12.10 4.41
N GLY A 209 18.01 11.38 5.54
CA GLY A 209 17.29 11.84 6.74
C GLY A 209 15.79 11.50 6.77
N ALA A 210 15.27 10.71 5.83
CA ALA A 210 13.90 10.22 5.92
C ALA A 210 13.81 9.14 7.02
N MET A 211 12.98 9.41 8.04
CA MET A 211 12.80 8.49 9.17
C MET A 211 11.58 7.61 8.96
N PRO A 212 11.68 6.29 9.24
CA PRO A 212 10.53 5.41 9.26
C PRO A 212 9.59 5.80 10.40
N GLU A 213 8.31 5.62 10.19
CA GLU A 213 7.33 5.72 11.27
C GLU A 213 7.36 4.42 12.08
N VAL A 214 7.47 4.52 13.41
CA VAL A 214 7.55 3.37 14.31
C VAL A 214 6.61 3.63 15.48
N PHE A 215 5.85 2.62 15.87
CA PHE A 215 4.89 2.66 16.97
C PHE A 215 5.17 1.51 17.95
N PRO A 216 6.20 1.60 18.80
CA PRO A 216 6.59 0.50 19.68
C PRO A 216 5.45 0.16 20.66
N ILE A 217 5.13 -1.14 20.76
CA ILE A 217 4.12 -1.66 21.67
C ILE A 217 4.86 -2.35 22.82
N THR A 218 4.74 -1.81 24.01
CA THR A 218 5.46 -2.29 25.21
C THR A 218 4.56 -3.04 26.18
N ASP A 219 3.24 -2.76 26.17
CA ASP A 219 2.27 -3.42 27.04
C ASP A 219 1.66 -4.62 26.32
N LEU A 220 2.26 -5.79 26.56
CA LEU A 220 1.84 -7.06 25.95
C LEU A 220 1.34 -8.01 27.07
N PRO A 221 0.07 -8.41 27.03
CA PRO A 221 -0.46 -9.39 27.99
C PRO A 221 0.18 -10.78 27.74
N ALA A 222 0.12 -11.65 28.76
CA ALA A 222 0.53 -13.04 28.59
C ALA A 222 -0.39 -13.75 27.58
N LEU A 223 0.20 -14.62 26.75
CA LEU A 223 -0.57 -15.42 25.77
C LEU A 223 -1.31 -16.54 26.48
N THR A 224 -2.63 -16.38 26.68
CA THR A 224 -3.53 -17.32 27.34
C THR A 224 -4.69 -17.69 26.40
N ALA A 225 -5.44 -18.74 26.70
CA ALA A 225 -6.62 -19.07 25.93
C ALA A 225 -7.64 -17.93 25.88
N LEU A 226 -7.72 -17.13 26.95
CA LEU A 226 -8.59 -15.97 27.00
C LEU A 226 -8.12 -14.86 26.03
N THR A 227 -6.83 -14.47 26.12
CA THR A 227 -6.28 -13.39 25.27
C THR A 227 -6.27 -13.81 23.79
N VAL A 228 -6.05 -15.10 23.47
CA VAL A 228 -6.23 -15.64 22.12
C VAL A 228 -7.68 -15.48 21.65
N GLY A 229 -8.67 -15.86 22.45
CA GLY A 229 -10.09 -15.71 22.13
C GLY A 229 -10.49 -14.24 21.90
N GLN A 230 -10.01 -13.34 22.76
CA GLN A 230 -10.21 -11.89 22.61
C GLN A 230 -9.61 -11.35 21.33
N THR A 231 -8.39 -11.81 20.97
CA THR A 231 -7.71 -11.42 19.73
C THR A 231 -8.46 -11.93 18.49
N ILE A 232 -8.99 -13.15 18.51
CA ILE A 232 -9.81 -13.69 17.43
C ILE A 232 -11.07 -12.86 17.22
N LEU A 233 -11.76 -12.44 18.30
CA LEU A 233 -12.94 -11.57 18.22
C LEU A 233 -12.58 -10.20 17.64
N ALA A 234 -11.49 -9.59 18.09
CA ALA A 234 -10.98 -8.35 17.50
C ALA A 234 -10.67 -8.50 16.01
N ALA A 235 -10.00 -9.57 15.64
CA ALA A 235 -9.63 -9.87 14.25
C ALA A 235 -10.86 -10.06 13.35
N ALA A 236 -11.92 -10.67 13.84
CA ALA A 236 -13.20 -10.77 13.12
C ALA A 236 -13.83 -9.39 12.87
N ALA A 237 -13.75 -8.47 13.83
CA ALA A 237 -14.19 -7.09 13.63
C ALA A 237 -13.31 -6.35 12.61
N PHE A 238 -11.99 -6.57 12.61
CA PHE A 238 -11.08 -5.99 11.61
C PHE A 238 -11.36 -6.53 10.21
N ALA A 239 -11.64 -7.82 10.07
CA ALA A 239 -12.07 -8.39 8.79
C ALA A 239 -13.38 -7.77 8.29
N ALA A 240 -14.38 -7.64 9.16
CA ALA A 240 -15.65 -7.04 8.79
C ALA A 240 -15.50 -5.58 8.31
N ILE A 241 -14.73 -4.76 9.04
CA ILE A 241 -14.53 -3.36 8.66
C ILE A 241 -13.67 -3.23 7.39
N SER A 242 -12.75 -4.16 7.11
CA SER A 242 -11.98 -4.18 5.88
C SER A 242 -12.89 -4.39 4.67
N VAL A 243 -13.85 -5.29 4.76
CA VAL A 243 -14.88 -5.53 3.73
C VAL A 243 -15.75 -4.28 3.55
N VAL A 244 -16.21 -3.67 4.65
CA VAL A 244 -17.00 -2.43 4.60
C VAL A 244 -16.23 -1.32 3.90
N PHE A 245 -14.93 -1.18 4.16
CA PHE A 245 -14.10 -0.17 3.51
C PHE A 245 -13.94 -0.42 2.01
N CYS A 246 -13.69 -1.66 1.58
CA CYS A 246 -13.63 -2.02 0.15
C CYS A 246 -14.96 -1.71 -0.55
N ILE A 247 -16.09 -2.14 0.03
CA ILE A 247 -17.42 -1.87 -0.51
C ILE A 247 -17.68 -0.35 -0.59
N ALA A 248 -17.34 0.41 0.46
CA ALA A 248 -17.56 1.85 0.48
C ALA A 248 -16.79 2.58 -0.64
N LEU A 249 -15.53 2.19 -0.91
CA LEU A 249 -14.72 2.76 -1.99
C LEU A 249 -15.30 2.43 -3.36
N HIS A 250 -15.57 1.15 -3.64
CA HIS A 250 -16.10 0.71 -4.94
C HIS A 250 -17.51 1.27 -5.19
N LEU A 251 -18.36 1.25 -4.18
CA LEU A 251 -19.72 1.81 -4.28
C LEU A 251 -19.69 3.33 -4.49
N SER A 252 -18.80 4.04 -3.79
CA SER A 252 -18.62 5.47 -3.96
C SER A 252 -18.19 5.80 -5.40
N GLU A 253 -17.16 5.13 -5.91
CA GLU A 253 -16.69 5.31 -7.28
C GLU A 253 -17.78 5.03 -8.30
N HIS A 254 -18.50 3.91 -8.14
CA HIS A 254 -19.62 3.54 -9.02
C HIS A 254 -20.74 4.58 -8.98
N THR A 255 -21.12 5.01 -7.77
CA THR A 255 -22.20 6.00 -7.56
C THR A 255 -21.84 7.34 -8.20
N TYR A 256 -20.63 7.83 -7.96
CA TYR A 256 -20.18 9.07 -8.58
C TYR A 256 -20.16 8.97 -10.13
N LYS A 257 -19.66 7.87 -10.70
CA LYS A 257 -19.64 7.66 -12.15
C LYS A 257 -21.05 7.56 -12.74
N LYS A 258 -21.98 6.91 -12.03
CA LYS A 258 -23.39 6.74 -12.46
C LYS A 258 -24.16 8.04 -12.49
N TYR A 259 -24.05 8.88 -11.46
CA TYR A 259 -24.84 10.10 -11.33
C TYR A 259 -24.14 11.34 -11.89
N ILE A 260 -22.80 11.36 -11.94
CA ILE A 260 -22.00 12.49 -12.40
C ILE A 260 -21.01 12.00 -13.46
N ALA A 261 -21.47 11.91 -14.71
CA ALA A 261 -20.64 11.43 -15.82
C ALA A 261 -19.45 12.36 -16.12
N ASN A 262 -19.62 13.69 -15.95
CA ASN A 262 -18.55 14.66 -16.16
C ASN A 262 -17.52 14.59 -15.00
N PRO A 263 -16.26 14.20 -15.28
CA PRO A 263 -15.24 14.05 -14.25
C PRO A 263 -14.84 15.36 -13.56
N TYR A 264 -14.94 16.48 -14.25
CA TYR A 264 -14.68 17.78 -13.63
C TYR A 264 -15.76 18.12 -12.59
N LEU A 265 -17.03 17.92 -12.94
CA LEU A 265 -18.13 18.14 -12.00
C LEU A 265 -18.06 17.14 -10.83
N ARG A 266 -17.70 15.90 -11.13
CA ARG A 266 -17.59 14.83 -10.14
C ARG A 266 -16.54 15.14 -9.06
N VAL A 267 -15.33 15.53 -9.47
CA VAL A 267 -14.27 15.87 -8.52
C VAL A 267 -14.58 17.16 -7.75
N PHE A 268 -15.24 18.13 -8.39
CA PHE A 268 -15.68 19.38 -7.74
C PHE A 268 -16.69 19.07 -6.64
N VAL A 269 -17.72 18.29 -6.93
CA VAL A 269 -18.77 17.88 -5.96
C VAL A 269 -18.14 17.06 -4.84
N GLY A 270 -17.25 16.10 -5.13
CA GLY A 270 -16.54 15.33 -4.11
C GLY A 270 -15.70 16.20 -3.18
N GLY A 271 -14.96 17.15 -3.74
CA GLY A 271 -14.22 18.14 -2.95
C GLY A 271 -15.13 18.98 -2.05
N LEU A 272 -16.28 19.41 -2.56
CA LEU A 272 -17.26 20.15 -1.78
C LEU A 272 -17.84 19.31 -0.64
N ILE A 273 -18.13 18.03 -0.87
CA ILE A 273 -18.58 17.11 0.18
C ILE A 273 -17.55 17.00 1.30
N VAL A 274 -16.26 16.82 0.97
CA VAL A 274 -15.18 16.73 1.97
C VAL A 274 -15.06 18.03 2.77
N VAL A 275 -15.16 19.19 2.12
CA VAL A 275 -15.20 20.50 2.80
C VAL A 275 -16.37 20.59 3.77
N LEU A 276 -17.58 20.26 3.32
CA LEU A 276 -18.79 20.30 4.16
C LEU A 276 -18.68 19.34 5.35
N LEU A 277 -18.18 18.11 5.15
CA LEU A 277 -17.95 17.16 6.23
C LEU A 277 -16.95 17.69 7.25
N THR A 278 -15.85 18.32 6.81
CA THR A 278 -14.85 18.93 7.69
C THR A 278 -15.46 20.05 8.53
N LEU A 279 -16.29 20.91 7.93
CA LEU A 279 -16.96 21.99 8.62
C LEU A 279 -18.00 21.49 9.63
N LEU A 280 -18.79 20.47 9.26
CA LEU A 280 -19.81 19.88 10.13
C LEU A 280 -19.21 19.21 11.38
N LEU A 281 -18.04 18.57 11.23
CA LEU A 281 -17.36 17.90 12.33
C LEU A 281 -16.43 18.82 13.12
N HIS A 282 -16.20 20.05 12.65
CA HIS A 282 -15.29 21.03 13.27
C HIS A 282 -13.89 20.47 13.54
N THR A 283 -13.39 19.52 12.70
CA THR A 283 -12.06 18.91 12.85
C THR A 283 -11.44 18.56 11.51
N ASN A 284 -10.11 18.65 11.44
CA ASN A 284 -9.29 18.25 10.28
C ASN A 284 -8.67 16.85 10.45
N ASP A 285 -9.04 16.11 11.50
CA ASP A 285 -8.43 14.83 11.88
C ASP A 285 -8.57 13.73 10.80
N TYR A 286 -9.62 13.82 9.97
CA TYR A 286 -9.92 12.83 8.92
C TYR A 286 -9.34 13.21 7.55
N ASN A 287 -8.74 14.42 7.43
CA ASN A 287 -8.15 14.91 6.20
C ASN A 287 -6.73 14.38 5.99
N GLY A 288 -6.31 14.27 4.72
CA GLY A 288 -5.00 13.71 4.37
C GLY A 288 -4.81 12.28 4.84
N ALA A 289 -3.59 11.90 5.20
CA ALA A 289 -3.25 10.56 5.68
C ALA A 289 -3.81 10.26 7.08
N GLY A 290 -3.84 11.26 7.98
CA GLY A 290 -4.35 11.11 9.36
C GLY A 290 -3.34 10.51 10.34
N MET A 291 -2.04 10.62 10.07
CA MET A 291 -0.97 10.06 10.92
C MET A 291 -1.03 10.50 12.39
N PRO A 292 -1.35 11.78 12.73
CA PRO A 292 -1.49 12.18 14.12
C PRO A 292 -2.57 11.41 14.89
N MET A 293 -3.67 11.03 14.21
CA MET A 293 -4.72 10.22 14.83
C MET A 293 -4.25 8.77 15.05
N ILE A 294 -3.51 8.21 14.10
CA ILE A 294 -2.90 6.88 14.26
C ILE A 294 -1.97 6.90 15.48
N ALA A 295 -1.11 7.90 15.63
CA ALA A 295 -0.22 8.02 16.79
C ALA A 295 -1.01 8.07 18.13
N ARG A 296 -2.08 8.85 18.20
CA ARG A 296 -2.96 8.91 19.39
C ARG A 296 -3.59 7.55 19.75
N CYS A 297 -3.76 6.64 18.79
CA CYS A 297 -4.26 5.29 19.09
C CYS A 297 -3.31 4.51 20.01
N PHE A 298 -2.01 4.73 19.90
CA PHE A 298 -1.01 4.09 20.75
C PHE A 298 -0.90 4.76 22.14
N GLU A 299 -1.47 5.97 22.29
CA GLU A 299 -1.65 6.67 23.56
C GLU A 299 -3.00 6.33 24.23
N GLY A 300 -3.86 5.58 23.53
CA GLY A 300 -5.12 5.06 24.04
C GLY A 300 -6.32 6.01 24.01
N SER A 301 -6.26 7.10 23.23
CA SER A 301 -7.34 8.11 23.23
C SER A 301 -7.73 8.57 21.82
N VAL A 302 -8.85 8.04 21.32
CA VAL A 302 -9.43 8.45 20.03
C VAL A 302 -10.97 8.49 20.12
N PRO A 303 -11.64 9.31 19.28
CA PRO A 303 -13.10 9.28 19.18
C PRO A 303 -13.61 7.91 18.71
N PRO A 304 -14.65 7.35 19.33
CA PRO A 304 -15.13 6.00 19.01
C PRO A 304 -15.64 5.83 17.57
N TRP A 305 -16.01 6.92 16.91
CA TRP A 305 -16.49 6.93 15.51
C TRP A 305 -15.39 7.22 14.48
N ALA A 306 -14.13 7.39 14.90
CA ALA A 306 -13.03 7.85 14.02
C ALA A 306 -12.83 6.93 12.79
N PHE A 307 -12.87 5.61 12.98
CA PHE A 307 -12.75 4.66 11.88
C PHE A 307 -13.86 4.85 10.82
N MET A 308 -15.10 5.08 11.22
CA MET A 308 -16.22 5.28 10.29
C MET A 308 -16.09 6.60 9.53
N MET A 309 -15.71 7.68 10.22
CA MET A 309 -15.48 8.97 9.56
C MET A 309 -14.37 8.88 8.53
N LYS A 310 -13.29 8.17 8.82
CA LYS A 310 -12.22 7.96 7.84
C LYS A 310 -12.70 7.23 6.58
N ILE A 311 -13.53 6.21 6.72
CA ILE A 311 -14.15 5.52 5.58
C ILE A 311 -14.93 6.52 4.72
N ILE A 312 -15.79 7.33 5.32
CA ILE A 312 -16.64 8.29 4.62
C ILE A 312 -15.79 9.34 3.88
N PHE A 313 -14.81 9.95 4.56
CA PHE A 313 -13.93 10.97 3.97
C PHE A 313 -13.10 10.41 2.82
N THR A 314 -12.56 9.20 2.99
CA THR A 314 -11.73 8.57 1.95
C THR A 314 -12.59 8.16 0.75
N ALA A 315 -13.76 7.57 0.98
CA ALA A 315 -14.69 7.21 -0.08
C ALA A 315 -15.19 8.45 -0.85
N ALA A 316 -15.49 9.55 -0.15
CA ALA A 316 -15.87 10.82 -0.78
C ALA A 316 -14.72 11.42 -1.61
N THR A 317 -13.47 11.29 -1.15
CA THR A 317 -12.29 11.83 -1.85
C THR A 317 -11.94 10.98 -3.07
N LEU A 318 -11.59 9.71 -2.84
CA LEU A 318 -11.06 8.84 -3.90
C LEU A 318 -12.13 8.45 -4.92
N GLY A 319 -13.35 8.16 -4.46
CA GLY A 319 -14.49 7.83 -5.34
C GLY A 319 -14.84 8.96 -6.31
N ALA A 320 -14.63 10.22 -5.92
CA ALA A 320 -14.85 11.36 -6.80
C ALA A 320 -13.77 11.51 -7.88
N GLY A 321 -12.58 10.90 -7.71
CA GLY A 321 -11.50 10.91 -8.68
C GLY A 321 -10.25 11.70 -8.27
N PHE A 322 -10.16 12.17 -7.03
CA PHE A 322 -8.90 12.65 -6.45
C PHE A 322 -7.85 11.53 -6.48
N LYS A 323 -6.59 11.92 -6.45
CA LYS A 323 -5.47 10.98 -6.55
C LYS A 323 -4.75 10.85 -5.21
N GLY A 324 -4.42 9.62 -4.86
CA GLY A 324 -3.76 9.24 -3.61
C GLY A 324 -3.82 7.73 -3.43
N GLY A 325 -3.40 7.23 -2.26
CA GLY A 325 -3.43 5.81 -1.92
C GLY A 325 -4.52 5.47 -0.90
N GLU A 326 -4.92 4.22 -0.87
CA GLU A 326 -5.93 3.66 0.01
C GLU A 326 -5.32 2.97 1.25
N ILE A 327 -4.00 2.71 1.25
CA ILE A 327 -3.31 1.89 2.26
C ILE A 327 -3.30 2.61 3.63
N VAL A 328 -2.82 3.85 3.73
CA VAL A 328 -2.81 4.56 5.02
C VAL A 328 -4.20 4.79 5.58
N PRO A 329 -5.23 5.15 4.80
CA PRO A 329 -6.60 5.10 5.28
C PRO A 329 -7.00 3.76 5.91
N SER A 330 -6.58 2.61 5.36
CA SER A 330 -6.85 1.30 5.97
C SER A 330 -6.14 1.13 7.32
N PHE A 331 -4.89 1.61 7.44
CA PHE A 331 -4.18 1.64 8.73
C PHE A 331 -4.90 2.52 9.76
N PHE A 332 -5.36 3.70 9.37
CA PHE A 332 -6.13 4.58 10.22
C PHE A 332 -7.41 3.91 10.74
N ILE A 333 -8.16 3.29 9.83
CA ILE A 333 -9.42 2.59 10.16
C ILE A 333 -9.12 1.46 11.15
N GLY A 334 -8.10 0.65 10.88
CA GLY A 334 -7.70 -0.45 11.74
C GLY A 334 -7.20 0.00 13.11
N ALA A 335 -6.31 0.99 13.15
CA ALA A 335 -5.77 1.54 14.39
C ALA A 335 -6.86 2.12 15.29
N THR A 336 -7.75 2.97 14.72
CA THR A 336 -8.80 3.62 15.49
C THR A 336 -9.87 2.64 15.96
N LEU A 337 -10.27 1.67 15.14
CA LEU A 337 -11.18 0.61 15.58
C LEU A 337 -10.53 -0.25 16.68
N GLY A 338 -9.25 -0.65 16.49
CA GLY A 338 -8.51 -1.45 17.47
C GLY A 338 -8.38 -0.74 18.82
N CYS A 339 -8.02 0.55 18.80
CA CYS A 339 -7.95 1.39 20.01
C CYS A 339 -9.27 1.44 20.78
N VAL A 340 -10.42 1.45 20.07
CA VAL A 340 -11.76 1.49 20.69
C VAL A 340 -12.18 0.13 21.24
N ILE A 341 -12.02 -0.94 20.45
CA ILE A 341 -12.51 -2.26 20.87
C ILE A 341 -11.57 -3.00 21.81
N GLY A 342 -10.27 -2.68 21.81
CA GLY A 342 -9.28 -3.34 22.67
C GLY A 342 -9.68 -3.32 24.16
N PRO A 343 -9.88 -2.14 24.77
CA PRO A 343 -10.30 -2.05 26.17
C PRO A 343 -11.65 -2.74 26.45
N ILE A 344 -12.60 -2.72 25.51
CA ILE A 344 -13.89 -3.41 25.63
C ILE A 344 -13.70 -4.92 25.73
N LEU A 345 -12.71 -5.45 24.99
CA LEU A 345 -12.38 -6.88 25.01
C LEU A 345 -11.39 -7.25 26.13
N GLY A 346 -10.88 -6.29 26.90
CA GLY A 346 -9.90 -6.51 27.95
C GLY A 346 -8.46 -6.64 27.44
N LEU A 347 -8.15 -6.11 26.24
CA LEU A 347 -6.82 -6.04 25.66
C LEU A 347 -6.28 -4.61 25.69
N PRO A 348 -4.95 -4.40 25.77
CA PRO A 348 -4.36 -3.07 25.69
C PRO A 348 -4.71 -2.35 24.38
N ALA A 349 -5.07 -1.07 24.49
CA ALA A 349 -5.48 -0.26 23.34
C ALA A 349 -4.39 -0.19 22.25
N ALA A 350 -3.12 0.00 22.65
CA ALA A 350 -1.98 0.06 21.73
C ALA A 350 -1.78 -1.25 20.97
N LEU A 351 -1.87 -2.40 21.67
CA LEU A 351 -1.78 -3.72 21.03
C LEU A 351 -2.90 -3.91 20.00
N CYS A 352 -4.16 -3.62 20.40
CA CYS A 352 -5.28 -3.74 19.48
C CYS A 352 -5.24 -2.73 18.33
N ALA A 353 -4.69 -1.53 18.54
CA ALA A 353 -4.45 -0.57 17.46
C ALA A 353 -3.46 -1.14 16.43
N GLY A 354 -2.33 -1.70 16.87
CA GLY A 354 -1.36 -2.36 15.99
C GLY A 354 -1.94 -3.57 15.26
N CYS A 355 -2.63 -4.45 15.98
CA CYS A 355 -3.37 -5.59 15.40
C CYS A 355 -4.41 -5.12 14.38
N GLY A 356 -5.17 -4.05 14.70
CA GLY A 356 -6.16 -3.48 13.79
C GLY A 356 -5.54 -2.93 12.51
N MET A 357 -4.40 -2.22 12.61
CA MET A 357 -3.68 -1.72 11.44
C MET A 357 -3.37 -2.85 10.46
N VAL A 358 -2.70 -3.90 10.93
CA VAL A 358 -2.26 -5.00 10.04
C VAL A 358 -3.39 -5.94 9.67
N GLY A 359 -4.41 -6.10 10.52
CA GLY A 359 -5.59 -6.90 10.25
C GLY A 359 -6.46 -6.30 9.15
N VAL A 360 -6.75 -5.00 9.22
CA VAL A 360 -7.50 -4.29 8.16
C VAL A 360 -6.68 -4.22 6.87
N PHE A 361 -5.40 -3.90 6.95
CA PHE A 361 -4.52 -3.89 5.78
C PHE A 361 -4.49 -5.26 5.08
N CYS A 362 -4.36 -6.35 5.85
CA CYS A 362 -4.42 -7.71 5.33
C CYS A 362 -5.74 -7.99 4.63
N GLY A 363 -6.85 -7.58 5.24
CA GLY A 363 -8.19 -7.81 4.70
C GLY A 363 -8.44 -7.07 3.38
N VAL A 364 -7.91 -5.85 3.24
CA VAL A 364 -8.12 -5.03 2.03
C VAL A 364 -7.12 -5.28 0.91
N THR A 365 -5.91 -5.77 1.23
CA THR A 365 -4.85 -6.03 0.22
C THR A 365 -4.67 -7.50 -0.11
N ASN A 366 -5.23 -8.39 0.70
CA ASN A 366 -5.06 -9.84 0.60
C ASN A 366 -3.58 -10.29 0.68
N SER A 367 -2.77 -9.59 1.49
CA SER A 367 -1.32 -9.76 1.60
C SER A 367 -0.90 -10.14 3.02
N PRO A 368 -1.11 -11.39 3.48
CA PRO A 368 -0.87 -11.79 4.86
C PRO A 368 0.61 -11.77 5.26
N ILE A 369 1.53 -12.20 4.40
CA ILE A 369 2.96 -12.20 4.73
C ILE A 369 3.50 -10.77 4.82
N THR A 370 3.10 -9.90 3.90
CA THR A 370 3.42 -8.47 3.96
C THR A 370 2.88 -7.84 5.24
N SER A 371 1.64 -8.15 5.65
CA SER A 371 1.03 -7.64 6.89
C SER A 371 1.84 -8.02 8.12
N LEU A 372 2.34 -9.26 8.16
CA LEU A 372 3.20 -9.74 9.25
C LEU A 372 4.55 -8.99 9.26
N LEU A 373 5.18 -8.78 8.11
CA LEU A 373 6.43 -8.02 8.02
C LEU A 373 6.23 -6.55 8.39
N ILE A 374 5.13 -5.92 7.98
CA ILE A 374 4.76 -4.57 8.42
C ILE A 374 4.65 -4.51 9.94
N SER A 375 4.02 -5.50 10.59
CA SER A 375 3.89 -5.50 12.04
C SER A 375 5.25 -5.52 12.75
N PHE A 376 6.22 -6.28 12.23
CA PHE A 376 7.57 -6.34 12.78
C PHE A 376 8.33 -5.03 12.59
N GLU A 377 8.23 -4.42 11.40
CA GLU A 377 8.94 -3.18 11.09
C GLU A 377 8.33 -1.96 11.79
N LEU A 378 7.02 -1.93 12.07
CA LEU A 378 6.36 -0.82 12.75
C LEU A 378 6.28 -0.98 14.27
N PHE A 379 6.03 -2.19 14.78
CA PHE A 379 5.69 -2.41 16.18
C PHE A 379 6.73 -3.24 16.94
N GLY A 380 7.63 -3.93 16.23
CA GLY A 380 8.59 -4.88 16.80
C GLY A 380 8.07 -6.32 16.84
N PHE A 381 8.97 -7.25 17.20
CA PHE A 381 8.70 -8.68 17.16
C PHE A 381 7.93 -9.22 18.36
N GLU A 382 7.92 -8.52 19.47
CA GLU A 382 7.39 -9.03 20.74
C GLU A 382 5.90 -9.39 20.68
N GLY A 383 5.11 -8.63 19.92
CA GLY A 383 3.68 -8.87 19.69
C GLY A 383 3.34 -9.92 18.63
N MET A 384 4.35 -10.65 18.10
CA MET A 384 4.19 -11.58 16.97
C MET A 384 3.00 -12.55 17.09
N PRO A 385 2.74 -13.23 18.23
CA PRO A 385 1.60 -14.15 18.32
C PRO A 385 0.26 -13.46 18.06
N TYR A 386 0.07 -12.25 18.58
CA TYR A 386 -1.16 -11.47 18.40
C TYR A 386 -1.32 -10.99 16.95
N TYR A 387 -0.23 -10.52 16.32
CA TYR A 387 -0.25 -10.12 14.92
C TYR A 387 -0.58 -11.30 14.02
N LEU A 388 0.05 -12.46 14.24
CA LEU A 388 -0.17 -13.66 13.44
C LEU A 388 -1.61 -14.15 13.52
N ILE A 389 -2.18 -14.23 14.73
CA ILE A 389 -3.59 -14.61 14.94
C ILE A 389 -4.50 -13.62 14.21
N THR A 390 -4.28 -12.33 14.40
CA THR A 390 -5.09 -11.28 13.79
C THR A 390 -5.06 -11.35 12.27
N ILE A 391 -3.86 -11.49 11.69
CA ILE A 391 -3.68 -11.55 10.23
C ILE A 391 -4.34 -12.80 9.66
N ALA A 392 -4.12 -13.97 10.29
CA ALA A 392 -4.69 -15.22 9.81
C ALA A 392 -6.23 -15.20 9.79
N VAL A 393 -6.84 -14.70 10.88
CA VAL A 393 -8.30 -14.60 10.99
C VAL A 393 -8.84 -13.53 10.02
N SER A 394 -8.20 -12.36 9.95
CA SER A 394 -8.62 -11.30 9.05
C SER A 394 -8.51 -11.71 7.58
N TYR A 395 -7.43 -12.39 7.20
CA TYR A 395 -7.25 -12.91 5.84
C TYR A 395 -8.37 -13.88 5.44
N MET A 396 -8.70 -14.82 6.33
CA MET A 396 -9.74 -15.80 6.07
C MET A 396 -11.13 -15.15 5.98
N LEU A 397 -11.49 -14.30 6.94
CA LEU A 397 -12.83 -13.73 7.07
C LEU A 397 -13.12 -12.56 6.14
N SER A 398 -12.09 -11.87 5.58
CA SER A 398 -12.29 -10.82 4.57
C SER A 398 -12.80 -11.35 3.22
N GLY A 399 -12.87 -12.66 3.04
CA GLY A 399 -13.37 -13.27 1.82
C GLY A 399 -12.56 -12.83 0.59
N TYR A 400 -13.25 -12.53 -0.50
CA TYR A 400 -12.65 -12.16 -1.79
C TYR A 400 -12.75 -10.67 -2.11
N TYR A 401 -13.00 -9.84 -1.10
CA TYR A 401 -12.97 -8.39 -1.23
C TYR A 401 -11.53 -7.87 -1.24
N GLY A 402 -11.29 -6.78 -1.97
CA GLY A 402 -9.99 -6.13 -2.04
C GLY A 402 -10.06 -4.72 -2.58
N LEU A 403 -9.01 -3.92 -2.35
CA LEU A 403 -8.90 -2.55 -2.89
C LEU A 403 -8.65 -2.54 -4.40
N TYR A 404 -8.01 -3.59 -4.91
CA TYR A 404 -7.48 -3.62 -6.27
C TYR A 404 -8.26 -4.60 -7.14
N SER A 405 -9.19 -4.11 -7.94
CA SER A 405 -10.00 -4.93 -8.86
C SER A 405 -9.18 -5.71 -9.90
N SER A 406 -7.93 -5.31 -10.15
CA SER A 406 -6.97 -6.04 -11.00
C SER A 406 -6.27 -7.19 -10.29
N GLN A 407 -6.39 -7.31 -8.97
CA GLN A 407 -5.80 -8.41 -8.20
C GLN A 407 -6.55 -9.72 -8.53
N LYS A 408 -5.80 -10.76 -8.87
CA LYS A 408 -6.37 -12.09 -9.14
C LYS A 408 -6.36 -12.96 -7.90
N ILE A 409 -7.39 -13.74 -7.73
CA ILE A 409 -7.48 -14.81 -6.73
C ILE A 409 -7.30 -16.13 -7.47
N ILE A 410 -6.12 -16.72 -7.30
CA ILE A 410 -5.75 -17.95 -7.99
C ILE A 410 -6.20 -19.18 -7.20
N TYR A 411 -5.95 -19.15 -5.89
CA TYR A 411 -6.38 -20.20 -4.97
C TYR A 411 -7.31 -19.66 -3.90
N SER A 412 -8.27 -20.48 -3.48
CA SER A 412 -9.19 -20.16 -2.39
C SER A 412 -8.44 -19.88 -1.10
N LYS A 413 -8.90 -18.88 -0.33
CA LYS A 413 -8.40 -18.58 1.02
C LYS A 413 -8.81 -19.63 2.06
N THR A 414 -9.84 -20.43 1.79
CA THR A 414 -10.47 -21.31 2.76
C THR A 414 -10.43 -22.79 2.39
N ARG A 415 -10.11 -23.11 1.13
CA ARG A 415 -10.07 -24.47 0.60
C ARG A 415 -8.90 -24.63 -0.36
N THR A 416 -8.41 -25.86 -0.54
CA THR A 416 -7.39 -26.18 -1.54
C THR A 416 -8.04 -26.30 -2.92
N GLU A 417 -8.51 -25.17 -3.46
CA GLU A 417 -9.27 -25.08 -4.71
C GLU A 417 -8.72 -23.94 -5.58
N TYR A 418 -8.57 -24.24 -6.87
CA TYR A 418 -8.19 -23.26 -7.89
C TYR A 418 -9.43 -22.47 -8.33
N ILE A 419 -9.39 -21.13 -8.28
CA ILE A 419 -10.55 -20.28 -8.54
C ILE A 419 -10.35 -19.44 -9.81
N ASP A 420 -9.20 -18.79 -10.00
CA ASP A 420 -8.88 -17.84 -11.09
C ASP A 420 -9.98 -16.81 -11.33
N ALA A 421 -10.27 -16.02 -10.30
CA ALA A 421 -11.22 -14.92 -10.32
C ALA A 421 -10.54 -13.59 -9.97
N HIS A 422 -11.23 -12.47 -10.20
CA HIS A 422 -10.81 -11.16 -9.69
C HIS A 422 -11.40 -10.89 -8.31
N THR A 423 -10.77 -10.00 -7.53
CA THR A 423 -11.33 -9.46 -6.29
C THR A 423 -12.59 -8.65 -6.56
N HIS A 424 -13.50 -8.67 -5.61
CA HIS A 424 -14.76 -7.90 -5.65
C HIS A 424 -14.56 -6.48 -5.13
#